data_e07832addc66b8a021a51f3e8a917114
#
_entry.id   e07832addc66b8a021a51f3e8a917114
#
_cell.length_a   1.000
_cell.length_b   1.000
_cell.length_c   1.000
_cell.angle_alpha   90.00
_cell.angle_beta   90.00
_cell.angle_gamma   90.00
#
_symmetry.space_group_name_H-M   'P 1'
#
loop_
_entity.id
_entity.type
_entity.pdbx_description
1 polymer ?
#
loop_
_entity_poly.entity_id
_entity_poly.type
_entity_poly.pdbx_seq_one_letter_code
_entity_poly.pdbx_strand_id
1 'polypeptide(L)'
;MVSIEDVKDSALAALAKEMGHSMEDWLAHTTRELPETVRLNPLRSDVEDTRAMLEQMGAEEISWFSGGSAFTMPWARGSIPEAHEQLYVALHETGRTTRQEAVSMLPVICLAPESGERVLDLCAAPGSKTTQLAEAMKDSGVLVANDVSSSRMNTLVSNRGRTGLSNIVLTRHDGRHFPAVPDPGFDAILVDVPCTGNATMRKNKHVWWNWKPESSSGLNRLQVDILKRACALLRPGGRLVYSTCSLDPVENEGVVHQVLSELEFMELRPIDVRNKFPGLISRPGISNWENEKFNWDDETLKGTLRISPEDNDSGGFFLAELRHRQTDEDTARAMMPKVPREEMKAHEVLTQNNSLPVLANSNEVSEIKKRWGMSENSAFSWWKRGKKYSISSLAVKEWLWSQPRTVKRRRISPGEQWAPLNVIHAGITAFQPGKDGIRPRSEARHILGELIKNTTLVDDAFIEQILEEEEVDNKDNDTLQGYVILRSENHLLPVWAGAYLTLMVNESERKILLAQAIQRQRIHLE
;
A
#
# COMPACT_ATOMS: atom_id res chain seq x y z
N MET A 1 -4.91 -14.44 -27.29
CA MET A 1 -3.49 -14.52 -26.91
C MET A 1 -2.69 -13.70 -27.92
N VAL A 2 -1.60 -13.06 -27.51
CA VAL A 2 -0.67 -12.39 -28.43
C VAL A 2 0.30 -13.47 -28.94
N SER A 3 0.49 -13.56 -30.25
CA SER A 3 1.48 -14.50 -30.82
C SER A 3 2.86 -13.83 -30.96
N ILE A 4 3.92 -14.62 -31.01
CA ILE A 4 5.27 -14.11 -31.25
C ILE A 4 5.33 -13.38 -32.60
N GLU A 5 4.67 -13.90 -33.63
CA GLU A 5 4.63 -13.29 -34.96
C GLU A 5 4.01 -11.89 -34.97
N ASP A 6 3.04 -11.62 -34.08
CA ASP A 6 2.38 -10.32 -33.99
C ASP A 6 3.29 -9.22 -33.41
N VAL A 7 4.33 -9.59 -32.65
CA VAL A 7 5.09 -8.64 -31.81
C VAL A 7 6.61 -8.66 -32.03
N LYS A 8 7.14 -9.64 -32.74
CA LYS A 8 8.60 -9.78 -32.97
C LYS A 8 9.26 -8.55 -33.61
N ASP A 9 8.51 -7.80 -34.39
CA ASP A 9 8.96 -6.58 -35.09
C ASP A 9 8.48 -5.30 -34.42
N SER A 10 7.95 -5.39 -33.20
CA SER A 10 7.49 -4.21 -32.44
C SER A 10 8.67 -3.35 -31.95
N ALA A 11 8.40 -2.07 -31.68
CA ALA A 11 9.38 -1.17 -31.07
C ALA A 11 9.91 -1.70 -29.74
N LEU A 12 9.07 -2.39 -28.97
CA LEU A 12 9.46 -2.99 -27.69
C LEU A 12 10.40 -4.19 -27.88
N ALA A 13 10.19 -5.01 -28.90
CA ALA A 13 11.12 -6.09 -29.26
C ALA A 13 12.47 -5.53 -29.74
N ALA A 14 12.46 -4.42 -30.49
CA ALA A 14 13.68 -3.73 -30.89
C ALA A 14 14.47 -3.22 -29.67
N LEU A 15 13.81 -2.59 -28.68
CA LEU A 15 14.43 -2.16 -27.42
C LEU A 15 15.02 -3.35 -26.65
N ALA A 16 14.29 -4.45 -26.52
CA ALA A 16 14.79 -5.64 -25.83
C ALA A 16 16.05 -6.21 -26.51
N LYS A 17 16.08 -6.23 -27.84
CA LYS A 17 17.25 -6.64 -28.61
C LYS A 17 18.45 -5.71 -28.38
N GLU A 18 18.24 -4.39 -28.38
CA GLU A 18 19.26 -3.38 -28.08
C GLU A 18 19.83 -3.55 -26.67
N MET A 19 18.98 -3.94 -25.69
CA MET A 19 19.38 -4.26 -24.33
C MET A 19 20.09 -5.62 -24.19
N GLY A 20 20.27 -6.38 -25.27
CA GLY A 20 21.02 -7.64 -25.30
C GLY A 20 20.23 -8.85 -24.81
N HIS A 21 18.88 -8.82 -24.83
CA HIS A 21 18.07 -10.00 -24.52
C HIS A 21 18.15 -11.07 -25.60
N SER A 22 18.11 -12.35 -25.21
CA SER A 22 17.85 -13.47 -26.13
C SER A 22 16.42 -13.34 -26.65
N MET A 23 16.26 -12.97 -27.92
CA MET A 23 14.92 -12.67 -28.48
C MET A 23 14.01 -13.89 -28.50
N GLU A 24 14.54 -15.10 -28.64
CA GLU A 24 13.76 -16.34 -28.59
C GLU A 24 13.15 -16.53 -27.20
N ASP A 25 13.98 -16.52 -26.16
CA ASP A 25 13.55 -16.70 -24.77
C ASP A 25 12.65 -15.55 -24.31
N TRP A 26 13.05 -14.30 -24.62
CA TRP A 26 12.33 -13.12 -24.21
C TRP A 26 10.91 -13.08 -24.81
N LEU A 27 10.76 -13.33 -26.12
CA LEU A 27 9.44 -13.38 -26.78
C LEU A 27 8.61 -14.56 -26.28
N ALA A 28 9.23 -15.73 -26.07
CA ALA A 28 8.54 -16.90 -25.53
C ALA A 28 7.92 -16.62 -24.15
N HIS A 29 8.58 -15.85 -23.27
CA HIS A 29 8.08 -15.51 -21.95
C HIS A 29 7.11 -14.32 -21.98
N THR A 30 7.40 -13.29 -22.75
CA THR A 30 6.60 -12.04 -22.75
C THR A 30 5.25 -12.17 -23.44
N THR A 31 5.05 -13.18 -24.29
CA THR A 31 3.76 -13.49 -24.92
C THR A 31 2.87 -14.41 -24.08
N ARG A 32 3.41 -15.07 -23.04
CA ARG A 32 2.62 -15.88 -22.09
C ARG A 32 1.77 -15.03 -21.16
N GLU A 33 0.74 -15.64 -20.59
CA GLU A 33 -0.04 -15.01 -19.54
C GLU A 33 0.77 -14.89 -18.25
N LEU A 34 0.51 -13.81 -17.52
CA LEU A 34 1.18 -13.57 -16.24
C LEU A 34 0.55 -14.45 -15.16
N PRO A 35 1.32 -15.15 -14.30
CA PRO A 35 0.79 -15.84 -13.15
C PRO A 35 0.03 -14.91 -12.21
N GLU A 36 -1.03 -15.38 -11.57
CA GLU A 36 -1.68 -14.66 -10.48
C GLU A 36 -0.82 -14.78 -9.22
N THR A 37 -0.54 -13.65 -8.57
CA THR A 37 0.23 -13.62 -7.33
C THR A 37 -0.48 -12.83 -6.26
N VAL A 38 -0.33 -13.26 -5.01
CA VAL A 38 -0.96 -12.66 -3.84
C VAL A 38 0.02 -12.50 -2.70
N ARG A 39 -0.23 -11.52 -1.86
CA ARG A 39 0.46 -11.29 -0.61
C ARG A 39 -0.52 -11.42 0.55
N LEU A 40 -0.15 -12.15 1.61
CA LEU A 40 -0.87 -12.20 2.87
C LEU A 40 -0.73 -10.87 3.62
N ASN A 41 -1.74 -10.54 4.40
CA ASN A 41 -1.65 -9.48 5.40
C ASN A 41 -1.17 -10.10 6.73
N PRO A 42 0.09 -9.89 7.12
CA PRO A 42 0.67 -10.55 8.31
C PRO A 42 0.15 -9.99 9.63
N LEU A 43 -0.64 -8.90 9.60
CA LEU A 43 -1.23 -8.27 10.79
C LEU A 43 -2.61 -8.83 11.13
N ARG A 44 -3.13 -9.78 10.33
CA ARG A 44 -4.38 -10.45 10.64
C ARG A 44 -4.14 -11.58 11.65
N SER A 45 -5.03 -11.68 12.64
CA SER A 45 -4.96 -12.75 13.66
C SER A 45 -5.15 -14.15 13.06
N ASP A 46 -5.81 -14.25 11.90
CA ASP A 46 -6.11 -15.49 11.18
C ASP A 46 -5.19 -15.69 9.93
N VAL A 47 -3.97 -15.19 9.99
CA VAL A 47 -3.01 -15.26 8.87
C VAL A 47 -2.64 -16.71 8.52
N GLU A 48 -2.51 -17.60 9.49
CA GLU A 48 -2.16 -19.01 9.26
C GLU A 48 -3.35 -19.78 8.65
N ASP A 49 -4.59 -19.50 9.07
CA ASP A 49 -5.78 -20.06 8.42
C ASP A 49 -5.85 -19.62 6.95
N THR A 50 -5.53 -18.33 6.70
CA THR A 50 -5.51 -17.78 5.34
C THR A 50 -4.42 -18.46 4.49
N ARG A 51 -3.24 -18.69 5.05
CA ARG A 51 -2.15 -19.44 4.40
C ARG A 51 -2.62 -20.83 4.01
N ALA A 52 -3.18 -21.58 4.95
CA ALA A 52 -3.66 -22.93 4.71
C ALA A 52 -4.75 -22.99 3.62
N MET A 53 -5.64 -22.00 3.56
CA MET A 53 -6.63 -21.87 2.48
C MET A 53 -5.98 -21.66 1.11
N LEU A 54 -4.94 -20.83 1.01
CA LEU A 54 -4.22 -20.63 -0.25
C LEU A 54 -3.46 -21.89 -0.68
N GLU A 55 -2.79 -22.58 0.24
CA GLU A 55 -2.08 -23.83 -0.02
C GLU A 55 -3.04 -24.94 -0.50
N GLN A 56 -4.25 -25.04 0.08
CA GLN A 56 -5.31 -25.95 -0.39
C GLN A 56 -5.78 -25.61 -1.82
N MET A 57 -5.65 -24.36 -2.26
CA MET A 57 -5.90 -23.95 -3.64
C MET A 57 -4.72 -24.23 -4.57
N GLY A 58 -3.61 -24.81 -4.06
CA GLY A 58 -2.39 -25.10 -4.81
C GLY A 58 -1.42 -23.92 -4.93
N ALA A 59 -1.51 -22.94 -4.04
CA ALA A 59 -0.57 -21.82 -4.03
C ALA A 59 0.83 -22.28 -3.63
N GLU A 60 1.85 -21.74 -4.31
CA GLU A 60 3.27 -21.95 -4.03
C GLU A 60 3.92 -20.67 -3.51
N GLU A 61 4.72 -20.80 -2.46
CA GLU A 61 5.40 -19.67 -1.85
C GLU A 61 6.46 -19.07 -2.80
N ILE A 62 6.50 -17.74 -2.87
CA ILE A 62 7.53 -17.02 -3.63
C ILE A 62 8.82 -17.02 -2.81
N SER A 63 9.81 -17.82 -3.20
CA SER A 63 11.02 -18.14 -2.43
C SER A 63 11.87 -16.91 -2.05
N TRP A 64 11.92 -15.89 -2.90
CA TRP A 64 12.69 -14.67 -2.65
C TRP A 64 11.94 -13.62 -1.81
N PHE A 65 10.66 -13.86 -1.51
CA PHE A 65 9.90 -12.98 -0.61
C PHE A 65 10.15 -13.41 0.83
N SER A 66 11.04 -12.69 1.52
CA SER A 66 11.39 -12.98 2.91
C SER A 66 10.17 -12.94 3.83
N GLY A 67 10.00 -13.96 4.67
CA GLY A 67 8.92 -14.06 5.64
C GLY A 67 7.68 -14.85 5.19
N GLY A 68 7.74 -15.53 4.03
CA GLY A 68 6.73 -16.52 3.63
C GLY A 68 5.30 -15.97 3.48
N SER A 69 5.19 -14.73 3.02
CA SER A 69 3.88 -14.04 2.98
C SER A 69 3.41 -13.73 1.56
N ALA A 70 4.05 -14.27 0.52
CA ALA A 70 3.67 -14.09 -0.88
C ALA A 70 3.62 -15.42 -1.62
N PHE A 71 2.63 -15.58 -2.49
CA PHE A 71 2.33 -16.82 -3.18
C PHE A 71 2.04 -16.60 -4.66
N THR A 72 2.45 -17.57 -5.46
CA THR A 72 2.01 -17.75 -6.85
C THR A 72 0.87 -18.75 -6.88
N MET A 73 -0.24 -18.40 -7.53
CA MET A 73 -1.39 -19.27 -7.71
C MET A 73 -1.19 -20.18 -8.94
N PRO A 74 -1.78 -21.39 -8.97
CA PRO A 74 -1.63 -22.33 -10.08
C PRO A 74 -2.42 -21.92 -11.35
N TRP A 75 -2.86 -20.68 -11.45
CA TRP A 75 -3.60 -20.13 -12.59
C TRP A 75 -3.05 -18.78 -13.03
N ALA A 76 -3.33 -18.43 -14.27
CA ALA A 76 -2.97 -17.14 -14.82
C ALA A 76 -3.87 -16.02 -14.25
N ARG A 77 -3.34 -14.79 -14.27
CA ARG A 77 -4.05 -13.62 -13.80
C ARG A 77 -5.39 -13.42 -14.51
N GLY A 78 -6.47 -13.40 -13.71
CA GLY A 78 -7.83 -13.24 -14.19
C GLY A 78 -8.50 -14.54 -14.66
N SER A 79 -7.89 -15.70 -14.44
CA SER A 79 -8.40 -17.02 -14.83
C SER A 79 -8.63 -17.91 -13.61
N ILE A 80 -9.28 -17.37 -12.58
CA ILE A 80 -9.55 -18.07 -11.32
C ILE A 80 -10.51 -19.23 -11.62
N PRO A 81 -10.20 -20.50 -11.23
CA PRO A 81 -11.11 -21.61 -11.35
C PRO A 81 -12.39 -21.39 -10.53
N GLU A 82 -13.55 -21.76 -11.08
CA GLU A 82 -14.87 -21.59 -10.45
C GLU A 82 -14.92 -22.16 -9.03
N ALA A 83 -14.29 -23.33 -8.82
CA ALA A 83 -14.22 -23.98 -7.51
C ALA A 83 -13.54 -23.14 -6.42
N HIS A 84 -12.65 -22.22 -6.78
CA HIS A 84 -11.88 -21.39 -5.86
C HIS A 84 -12.33 -19.92 -5.83
N GLU A 85 -13.11 -19.48 -6.83
CA GLU A 85 -13.41 -18.07 -7.07
C GLU A 85 -14.01 -17.38 -5.84
N GLN A 86 -15.05 -17.98 -5.25
CA GLN A 86 -15.77 -17.35 -4.14
C GLN A 86 -14.87 -17.13 -2.92
N LEU A 87 -14.09 -18.13 -2.51
CA LEU A 87 -13.21 -18.03 -1.35
C LEU A 87 -12.01 -17.12 -1.64
N TYR A 88 -11.39 -17.26 -2.81
CA TYR A 88 -10.26 -16.43 -3.22
C TYR A 88 -10.61 -14.93 -3.29
N VAL A 89 -11.78 -14.59 -3.84
CA VAL A 89 -12.31 -13.22 -3.88
C VAL A 89 -12.62 -12.74 -2.46
N ALA A 90 -13.22 -13.56 -1.61
CA ALA A 90 -13.53 -13.21 -0.22
C ALA A 90 -12.26 -12.91 0.60
N LEU A 91 -11.19 -13.69 0.46
CA LEU A 91 -9.89 -13.42 1.08
C LEU A 91 -9.35 -12.05 0.68
N HIS A 92 -9.50 -11.68 -0.59
CA HIS A 92 -9.09 -10.36 -1.06
C HIS A 92 -9.98 -9.23 -0.52
N GLU A 93 -11.30 -9.36 -0.60
CA GLU A 93 -12.26 -8.33 -0.18
C GLU A 93 -12.23 -8.07 1.33
N THR A 94 -11.89 -9.06 2.12
CA THR A 94 -11.74 -8.93 3.58
C THR A 94 -10.36 -8.43 4.01
N GLY A 95 -9.43 -8.20 3.06
CA GLY A 95 -8.09 -7.66 3.32
C GLY A 95 -7.12 -8.66 3.96
N ARG A 96 -7.44 -9.95 3.92
CA ARG A 96 -6.53 -11.03 4.33
C ARG A 96 -5.46 -11.26 3.30
N THR A 97 -5.80 -11.04 2.03
CA THR A 97 -4.84 -11.06 0.93
C THR A 97 -4.87 -9.77 0.11
N THR A 98 -3.77 -9.49 -0.56
CA THR A 98 -3.69 -8.43 -1.57
C THR A 98 -3.13 -9.01 -2.86
N ARG A 99 -3.92 -8.92 -3.94
CA ARG A 99 -3.47 -9.30 -5.29
C ARG A 99 -2.43 -8.28 -5.75
N GLN A 100 -1.20 -8.74 -5.87
CA GLN A 100 -0.06 -7.88 -6.24
C GLN A 100 0.91 -8.70 -7.09
N GLU A 101 1.33 -8.14 -8.21
CA GLU A 101 2.31 -8.78 -9.08
C GLU A 101 3.64 -8.92 -8.34
N ALA A 102 4.30 -10.09 -8.50
CA ALA A 102 5.45 -10.49 -7.70
C ALA A 102 6.56 -9.43 -7.66
N VAL A 103 7.07 -8.98 -8.81
CA VAL A 103 8.17 -8.00 -8.85
C VAL A 103 7.74 -6.61 -8.37
N SER A 104 6.44 -6.30 -8.36
CA SER A 104 5.90 -5.09 -7.76
C SER A 104 6.01 -5.07 -6.22
N MET A 105 6.34 -6.19 -5.58
CA MET A 105 6.59 -6.29 -4.14
C MET A 105 8.03 -5.89 -3.76
N LEU A 106 8.98 -5.98 -4.71
CA LEU A 106 10.40 -5.73 -4.49
C LEU A 106 10.74 -4.34 -3.93
N PRO A 107 10.10 -3.22 -4.39
CA PRO A 107 10.44 -1.89 -3.89
C PRO A 107 10.29 -1.73 -2.39
N VAL A 108 9.26 -2.33 -1.80
CA VAL A 108 8.99 -2.26 -0.36
C VAL A 108 10.01 -3.08 0.43
N ILE A 109 10.37 -4.28 -0.06
CA ILE A 109 11.42 -5.11 0.53
C ILE A 109 12.78 -4.39 0.45
N CYS A 110 13.08 -3.76 -0.70
CA CYS A 110 14.30 -2.98 -0.90
C CYS A 110 14.36 -1.80 0.07
N LEU A 111 13.28 -1.03 0.20
CA LEU A 111 13.17 0.11 1.10
C LEU A 111 13.26 -0.29 2.57
N ALA A 112 12.77 -1.50 2.93
CA ALA A 112 12.78 -2.06 4.27
C ALA A 112 12.30 -1.07 5.34
N PRO A 113 11.04 -0.59 5.28
CA PRO A 113 10.54 0.36 6.27
C PRO A 113 10.39 -0.30 7.64
N GLU A 114 10.73 0.45 8.70
CA GLU A 114 10.71 -0.04 10.07
C GLU A 114 9.52 0.52 10.85
N SER A 115 9.15 -0.19 11.94
CA SER A 115 8.12 0.26 12.86
C SER A 115 8.49 1.61 13.48
N GLY A 116 7.56 2.57 13.50
CA GLY A 116 7.76 3.90 14.07
C GLY A 116 8.35 4.94 13.10
N GLU A 117 8.80 4.56 11.91
CA GLU A 117 9.34 5.48 10.91
C GLU A 117 8.26 6.41 10.30
N ARG A 118 8.74 7.47 9.70
CA ARG A 118 7.97 8.41 8.87
C ARG A 118 8.26 8.07 7.40
N VAL A 119 7.29 7.48 6.75
CA VAL A 119 7.42 6.96 5.39
C VAL A 119 6.52 7.72 4.43
N LEU A 120 6.98 7.96 3.22
CA LEU A 120 6.21 8.53 2.12
C LEU A 120 6.12 7.53 0.96
N ASP A 121 4.92 7.28 0.48
CA ASP A 121 4.64 6.69 -0.83
C ASP A 121 4.15 7.82 -1.74
N LEU A 122 5.04 8.32 -2.61
CA LEU A 122 4.81 9.59 -3.31
C LEU A 122 3.85 9.47 -4.51
N CYS A 123 3.71 8.26 -5.08
CA CYS A 123 2.85 7.96 -6.22
C CYS A 123 2.01 6.70 -5.93
N ALA A 124 1.25 6.75 -4.84
CA ALA A 124 0.73 5.59 -4.11
C ALA A 124 -0.36 4.76 -4.80
N ALA A 125 -1.20 5.40 -5.63
CA ALA A 125 -2.38 4.69 -6.15
C ALA A 125 -2.01 3.63 -7.21
N PRO A 126 -2.65 2.48 -7.17
CA PRO A 126 -3.88 2.10 -6.46
C PRO A 126 -3.72 1.62 -5.01
N GLY A 127 -2.50 1.51 -4.45
CA GLY A 127 -2.28 1.27 -3.02
C GLY A 127 -1.74 -0.10 -2.63
N SER A 128 -1.36 -0.97 -3.56
CA SER A 128 -0.79 -2.28 -3.22
C SER A 128 0.56 -2.17 -2.52
N LYS A 129 1.43 -1.26 -2.97
CA LYS A 129 2.70 -0.95 -2.29
C LYS A 129 2.47 -0.18 -0.99
N THR A 130 1.51 0.74 -0.95
CA THR A 130 1.11 1.47 0.26
C THR A 130 0.72 0.52 1.39
N THR A 131 -0.16 -0.46 1.10
CA THR A 131 -0.58 -1.43 2.12
C THR A 131 0.58 -2.34 2.54
N GLN A 132 1.46 -2.72 1.62
CA GLN A 132 2.67 -3.47 1.93
C GLN A 132 3.63 -2.68 2.83
N LEU A 133 3.83 -1.37 2.59
CA LEU A 133 4.60 -0.49 3.47
C LEU A 133 4.02 -0.44 4.88
N ALA A 134 2.72 -0.21 5.01
CA ALA A 134 2.04 -0.14 6.31
C ALA A 134 2.12 -1.45 7.09
N GLU A 135 2.01 -2.60 6.40
CA GLU A 135 2.18 -3.92 6.99
C GLU A 135 3.63 -4.18 7.45
N ALA A 136 4.63 -3.80 6.64
CA ALA A 136 6.04 -3.90 7.02
C ALA A 136 6.37 -3.02 8.23
N MET A 137 5.74 -1.86 8.35
CA MET A 137 5.81 -0.96 9.51
C MET A 137 5.02 -1.46 10.73
N LYS A 138 4.37 -2.62 10.66
CA LYS A 138 3.53 -3.19 11.71
C LYS A 138 2.43 -2.23 12.18
N ASP A 139 1.81 -1.53 11.23
CA ASP A 139 0.78 -0.50 11.45
C ASP A 139 1.20 0.61 12.45
N SER A 140 2.50 0.92 12.53
CA SER A 140 3.10 1.89 13.44
C SER A 140 3.81 3.02 12.69
N GLY A 141 4.16 4.11 13.39
CA GLY A 141 4.76 5.29 12.75
C GLY A 141 3.76 6.08 11.89
N VAL A 142 4.23 6.68 10.81
CA VAL A 142 3.41 7.48 9.88
C VAL A 142 3.71 7.09 8.45
N LEU A 143 2.71 6.63 7.71
CA LEU A 143 2.79 6.43 6.27
C LEU A 143 1.93 7.48 5.56
N VAL A 144 2.57 8.41 4.87
CA VAL A 144 1.88 9.35 3.98
C VAL A 144 1.81 8.74 2.59
N ALA A 145 0.60 8.53 2.08
CA ALA A 145 0.37 7.98 0.76
C ALA A 145 -0.28 9.06 -0.13
N ASN A 146 0.43 9.45 -1.17
CA ASN A 146 0.05 10.55 -2.05
C ASN A 146 -0.23 10.08 -3.48
N ASP A 147 -1.23 10.65 -4.12
CA ASP A 147 -1.42 10.55 -5.58
C ASP A 147 -2.11 11.80 -6.10
N VAL A 148 -1.79 12.20 -7.33
CA VAL A 148 -2.40 13.37 -7.97
C VAL A 148 -3.80 13.10 -8.51
N SER A 149 -4.08 11.86 -8.89
CA SER A 149 -5.30 11.44 -9.58
C SER A 149 -6.47 11.21 -8.62
N SER A 150 -7.53 12.03 -8.73
CA SER A 150 -8.73 11.87 -7.91
C SER A 150 -9.45 10.53 -8.13
N SER A 151 -9.46 9.99 -9.35
CA SER A 151 -10.10 8.71 -9.66
C SER A 151 -9.32 7.54 -9.05
N ARG A 152 -7.99 7.56 -9.15
CA ARG A 152 -7.11 6.54 -8.56
C ARG A 152 -7.12 6.58 -7.02
N MET A 153 -7.30 7.79 -6.42
CA MET A 153 -7.44 7.95 -4.97
C MET A 153 -8.63 7.18 -4.39
N ASN A 154 -9.75 7.04 -5.12
CA ASN A 154 -10.89 6.24 -4.65
C ASN A 154 -10.49 4.77 -4.46
N THR A 155 -9.69 4.22 -5.36
CA THR A 155 -9.18 2.85 -5.24
C THR A 155 -8.21 2.73 -4.05
N LEU A 156 -7.33 3.71 -3.85
CA LEU A 156 -6.42 3.75 -2.70
C LEU A 156 -7.19 3.82 -1.37
N VAL A 157 -8.24 4.65 -1.28
CA VAL A 157 -9.14 4.71 -0.11
C VAL A 157 -9.80 3.37 0.16
N SER A 158 -10.29 2.69 -0.89
CA SER A 158 -10.91 1.36 -0.78
C SER A 158 -9.91 0.31 -0.31
N ASN A 159 -8.71 0.26 -0.90
CA ASN A 159 -7.67 -0.70 -0.51
C ASN A 159 -7.20 -0.51 0.93
N ARG A 160 -7.00 0.75 1.38
CA ARG A 160 -6.72 1.05 2.79
C ARG A 160 -7.85 0.55 3.71
N GLY A 161 -9.12 0.85 3.36
CA GLY A 161 -10.28 0.42 4.14
C GLY A 161 -10.37 -1.10 4.24
N ARG A 162 -10.11 -1.79 3.16
CA ARG A 162 -10.13 -3.25 3.05
C ARG A 162 -9.05 -3.91 3.93
N THR A 163 -7.83 -3.40 3.91
CA THR A 163 -6.70 -3.96 4.70
C THR A 163 -6.75 -3.55 6.17
N GLY A 164 -7.44 -2.45 6.49
CA GLY A 164 -7.73 -2.06 7.87
C GLY A 164 -6.57 -1.34 8.58
N LEU A 165 -5.62 -0.77 7.87
CA LEU A 165 -4.40 -0.19 8.43
C LEU A 165 -4.62 1.24 8.93
N SER A 166 -4.10 1.55 10.13
CA SER A 166 -4.36 2.80 10.85
C SER A 166 -3.27 3.86 10.70
N ASN A 167 -2.05 3.49 10.35
CA ASN A 167 -0.91 4.41 10.25
C ASN A 167 -0.86 5.23 8.95
N ILE A 168 -1.86 5.08 8.06
CA ILE A 168 -1.89 5.68 6.72
C ILE A 168 -2.61 7.03 6.73
N VAL A 169 -1.95 8.06 6.18
CA VAL A 169 -2.52 9.38 5.87
C VAL A 169 -2.56 9.56 4.36
N LEU A 170 -3.75 9.75 3.81
CA LEU A 170 -3.95 9.94 2.37
C LEU A 170 -3.91 11.43 2.01
N THR A 171 -3.06 11.79 1.05
CA THR A 171 -2.90 13.16 0.55
C THR A 171 -3.07 13.22 -0.96
N ARG A 172 -3.44 14.39 -1.49
CA ARG A 172 -3.59 14.61 -2.93
C ARG A 172 -2.77 15.81 -3.39
N HIS A 173 -1.61 15.53 -3.93
CA HIS A 173 -0.70 16.53 -4.51
C HIS A 173 -0.04 16.00 -5.77
N ASP A 174 0.37 16.91 -6.64
CA ASP A 174 1.35 16.61 -7.67
C ASP A 174 2.69 16.26 -7.00
N GLY A 175 3.24 15.07 -7.31
CA GLY A 175 4.49 14.60 -6.71
C GLY A 175 5.67 15.55 -6.92
N ARG A 176 5.70 16.29 -8.02
CA ARG A 176 6.72 17.32 -8.31
C ARG A 176 6.70 18.47 -7.31
N HIS A 177 5.55 18.75 -6.73
CA HIS A 177 5.28 19.90 -5.87
C HIS A 177 4.74 19.48 -4.50
N PHE A 178 4.99 18.23 -4.09
CA PHE A 178 4.55 17.75 -2.78
C PHE A 178 5.01 18.72 -1.68
N PRO A 179 4.13 19.18 -0.77
CA PRO A 179 4.44 20.23 0.21
C PRO A 179 5.53 19.85 1.20
N ALA A 180 6.05 20.84 1.90
CA ALA A 180 6.95 20.61 3.03
C ALA A 180 6.22 19.93 4.18
N VAL A 181 6.93 19.01 4.85
CA VAL A 181 6.50 18.34 6.07
C VAL A 181 7.28 18.87 7.28
N PRO A 182 6.87 18.55 8.52
CA PRO A 182 7.67 18.94 9.68
C PRO A 182 9.08 18.33 9.66
N ASP A 183 10.02 19.04 10.27
CA ASP A 183 11.38 18.54 10.48
C ASP A 183 11.35 17.20 11.24
N PRO A 184 12.33 16.34 11.01
CA PRO A 184 13.45 16.46 10.07
C PRO A 184 13.14 15.92 8.67
N GLY A 185 11.88 15.66 8.30
CA GLY A 185 11.45 15.04 7.06
C GLY A 185 11.18 13.55 7.20
N PHE A 186 11.16 12.83 6.07
CA PHE A 186 10.88 11.39 6.03
C PHE A 186 12.13 10.54 6.28
N ASP A 187 11.98 9.43 6.97
CA ASP A 187 13.01 8.43 7.19
C ASP A 187 13.23 7.58 5.92
N ALA A 188 12.13 7.24 5.24
CA ALA A 188 12.13 6.45 4.03
C ALA A 188 11.09 6.94 3.02
N ILE A 189 11.41 6.90 1.72
CA ILE A 189 10.49 7.31 0.65
C ILE A 189 10.45 6.25 -0.44
N LEU A 190 9.26 5.84 -0.84
CA LEU A 190 9.02 5.06 -2.05
C LEU A 190 8.57 6.01 -3.18
N VAL A 191 9.20 5.87 -4.34
CA VAL A 191 8.92 6.64 -5.55
C VAL A 191 8.69 5.68 -6.72
N ASP A 192 7.49 5.07 -6.73
CA ASP A 192 7.04 4.23 -7.85
C ASP A 192 6.40 5.15 -8.89
N VAL A 193 7.22 5.73 -9.76
CA VAL A 193 6.80 6.84 -10.63
C VAL A 193 5.83 6.41 -11.72
N PRO A 194 4.97 7.33 -12.21
CA PRO A 194 4.26 7.10 -13.46
C PRO A 194 5.27 6.88 -14.60
N CYS A 195 5.13 5.76 -15.29
CA CYS A 195 5.98 5.34 -16.40
C CYS A 195 5.16 4.84 -17.57
N THR A 196 5.80 4.54 -18.70
CA THR A 196 5.10 3.97 -19.87
C THR A 196 4.51 2.59 -19.60
N GLY A 197 4.99 1.90 -18.57
CA GLY A 197 4.53 0.57 -18.19
C GLY A 197 4.86 -0.50 -19.23
N ASN A 198 5.87 -0.27 -20.06
CA ASN A 198 6.21 -1.15 -21.17
C ASN A 198 6.68 -2.55 -20.72
N ALA A 199 7.14 -2.70 -19.47
CA ALA A 199 7.44 -3.99 -18.87
C ALA A 199 6.19 -4.80 -18.44
N THR A 200 4.98 -4.23 -18.58
CA THR A 200 3.73 -4.89 -18.19
C THR A 200 3.04 -5.63 -19.34
N MET A 201 3.73 -5.91 -20.44
CA MET A 201 3.15 -6.49 -21.67
C MET A 201 2.41 -7.83 -21.44
N ARG A 202 2.82 -8.63 -20.47
CA ARG A 202 2.14 -9.88 -20.10
C ARG A 202 0.75 -9.63 -19.48
N LYS A 203 0.60 -8.50 -18.77
CA LYS A 203 -0.65 -8.07 -18.13
C LYS A 203 -1.45 -7.13 -19.04
N ASN A 204 -0.77 -6.19 -19.68
CA ASN A 204 -1.36 -5.14 -20.53
C ASN A 204 -0.89 -5.31 -21.98
N LYS A 205 -1.62 -6.13 -22.72
CA LYS A 205 -1.25 -6.50 -24.09
C LYS A 205 -1.17 -5.31 -25.07
N HIS A 206 -1.89 -4.21 -24.78
CA HIS A 206 -1.89 -3.01 -25.62
C HIS A 206 -0.52 -2.31 -25.66
N VAL A 207 0.34 -2.54 -24.69
CA VAL A 207 1.70 -1.99 -24.63
C VAL A 207 2.49 -2.37 -25.88
N TRP A 208 2.35 -3.60 -26.39
CA TRP A 208 3.04 -4.08 -27.57
C TRP A 208 2.89 -3.17 -28.80
N TRP A 209 1.73 -2.58 -28.99
CA TRP A 209 1.40 -1.74 -30.16
C TRP A 209 1.44 -0.26 -29.88
N ASN A 210 1.23 0.15 -28.62
CA ASN A 210 1.09 1.55 -28.25
C ASN A 210 2.40 2.19 -27.78
N TRP A 211 3.34 1.39 -27.25
CA TRP A 211 4.59 1.95 -26.76
C TRP A 211 5.52 2.35 -27.91
N LYS A 212 6.15 3.51 -27.74
CA LYS A 212 7.18 4.06 -28.63
C LYS A 212 8.27 4.74 -27.80
N PRO A 213 9.53 4.83 -28.29
CA PRO A 213 10.63 5.49 -27.58
C PRO A 213 10.32 6.94 -27.16
N GLU A 214 9.54 7.67 -27.97
CA GLU A 214 9.14 9.04 -27.66
C GLU A 214 8.24 9.14 -26.42
N SER A 215 7.50 8.08 -26.11
CA SER A 215 6.66 8.02 -24.90
C SER A 215 7.51 8.05 -23.64
N SER A 216 8.60 7.29 -23.60
CA SER A 216 9.56 7.28 -22.48
C SER A 216 10.28 8.63 -22.37
N SER A 217 10.78 9.16 -23.49
CA SER A 217 11.42 10.47 -23.54
C SER A 217 10.50 11.59 -23.02
N GLY A 218 9.19 11.51 -23.30
CA GLY A 218 8.19 12.46 -22.84
C GLY A 218 7.96 12.44 -21.32
N LEU A 219 8.14 11.27 -20.68
CA LEU A 219 7.95 11.10 -19.23
C LEU A 219 9.21 11.36 -18.41
N ASN A 220 10.40 11.23 -18.99
CA ASN A 220 11.67 11.35 -18.28
C ASN A 220 11.73 12.61 -17.40
N ARG A 221 11.43 13.81 -17.94
CA ARG A 221 11.47 15.06 -17.18
C ARG A 221 10.52 15.04 -15.97
N LEU A 222 9.30 14.50 -16.14
CA LEU A 222 8.34 14.37 -15.05
C LEU A 222 8.92 13.47 -13.93
N GLN A 223 9.53 12.36 -14.31
CA GLN A 223 10.12 11.39 -13.39
C GLN A 223 11.31 12.00 -12.64
N VAL A 224 12.18 12.73 -13.34
CA VAL A 224 13.30 13.49 -12.74
C VAL A 224 12.79 14.50 -11.72
N ASP A 225 11.77 15.30 -12.07
CA ASP A 225 11.23 16.32 -11.17
C ASP A 225 10.58 15.69 -9.92
N ILE A 226 9.87 14.56 -10.06
CA ILE A 226 9.30 13.80 -8.93
C ILE A 226 10.43 13.26 -8.04
N LEU A 227 11.45 12.63 -8.61
CA LEU A 227 12.56 12.05 -7.84
C LEU A 227 13.37 13.13 -7.11
N LYS A 228 13.68 14.27 -7.75
CA LYS A 228 14.31 15.41 -7.09
C LYS A 228 13.49 15.91 -5.89
N ARG A 229 12.16 15.97 -6.09
CA ARG A 229 11.27 16.36 -4.99
C ARG A 229 11.33 15.39 -3.83
N ALA A 230 11.29 14.09 -4.09
CA ALA A 230 11.41 13.08 -3.08
C ALA A 230 12.74 13.17 -2.30
N CYS A 231 13.86 13.35 -3.01
CA CYS A 231 15.18 13.56 -2.40
C CYS A 231 15.18 14.75 -1.42
N ALA A 232 14.51 15.85 -1.79
CA ALA A 232 14.43 17.06 -0.96
C ALA A 232 13.50 16.90 0.28
N LEU A 233 12.71 15.84 0.37
CA LEU A 233 11.83 15.54 1.50
C LEU A 233 12.44 14.54 2.49
N LEU A 234 13.55 13.89 2.13
CA LEU A 234 14.29 13.00 3.01
C LEU A 234 14.98 13.77 4.13
N ARG A 235 15.00 13.17 5.33
CA ARG A 235 15.93 13.64 6.37
C ARG A 235 17.38 13.28 6.01
N PRO A 236 18.37 13.97 6.59
CA PRO A 236 19.76 13.52 6.53
C PRO A 236 19.90 12.06 6.96
N GLY A 237 20.60 11.25 6.16
CA GLY A 237 20.75 9.81 6.38
C GLY A 237 19.51 8.96 6.04
N GLY A 238 18.43 9.56 5.56
CA GLY A 238 17.23 8.86 5.07
C GLY A 238 17.49 8.09 3.77
N ARG A 239 16.60 7.15 3.43
CA ARG A 239 16.69 6.29 2.24
C ARG A 239 15.48 6.43 1.34
N LEU A 240 15.70 6.17 0.06
CA LEU A 240 14.68 6.26 -0.97
C LEU A 240 14.83 5.09 -1.95
N VAL A 241 13.71 4.51 -2.37
CA VAL A 241 13.67 3.58 -3.50
C VAL A 241 12.89 4.22 -4.64
N TYR A 242 13.56 4.36 -5.78
CA TYR A 242 12.97 4.69 -7.06
C TYR A 242 12.62 3.41 -7.81
N SER A 243 11.43 3.31 -8.39
CA SER A 243 11.02 2.13 -9.14
C SER A 243 10.12 2.47 -10.32
N THR A 244 10.17 1.61 -11.34
CA THR A 244 9.29 1.65 -12.51
C THR A 244 8.93 0.25 -12.98
N CYS A 245 7.77 0.13 -13.64
CA CYS A 245 7.44 -1.02 -14.48
C CYS A 245 7.77 -0.75 -15.96
N SER A 246 8.94 -0.15 -16.22
CA SER A 246 9.49 0.09 -17.55
C SER A 246 10.79 -0.69 -17.76
N LEU A 247 11.03 -1.17 -18.98
CA LEU A 247 12.33 -1.72 -19.40
C LEU A 247 13.26 -0.63 -19.96
N ASP A 248 12.70 0.54 -20.34
CA ASP A 248 13.43 1.56 -21.05
C ASP A 248 14.45 2.26 -20.14
N PRO A 249 15.76 2.24 -20.50
CA PRO A 249 16.81 2.89 -19.72
C PRO A 249 16.58 4.39 -19.51
N VAL A 250 15.88 5.06 -20.42
CA VAL A 250 15.57 6.50 -20.33
C VAL A 250 14.65 6.81 -19.14
N GLU A 251 13.72 5.91 -18.78
CA GLU A 251 12.84 6.04 -17.62
C GLU A 251 13.48 5.51 -16.32
N ASN A 252 14.59 4.80 -16.44
CA ASN A 252 15.25 4.05 -15.39
C ASN A 252 16.59 4.71 -15.00
N GLU A 253 17.70 4.19 -15.49
CA GLU A 253 19.05 4.69 -15.19
C GLU A 253 19.24 6.14 -15.62
N GLY A 254 18.65 6.56 -16.74
CA GLY A 254 18.72 7.96 -17.21
C GLY A 254 18.14 8.95 -16.22
N VAL A 255 17.04 8.59 -15.54
CA VAL A 255 16.45 9.41 -14.47
C VAL A 255 17.36 9.44 -13.25
N VAL A 256 17.87 8.29 -12.81
CA VAL A 256 18.76 8.17 -11.64
C VAL A 256 20.06 8.93 -11.87
N HIS A 257 20.70 8.73 -13.04
CA HIS A 257 21.93 9.44 -13.43
C HIS A 257 21.75 10.97 -13.40
N GLN A 258 20.68 11.46 -14.03
CA GLN A 258 20.42 12.91 -14.07
C GLN A 258 20.19 13.48 -12.67
N VAL A 259 19.46 12.81 -11.80
CA VAL A 259 19.22 13.29 -10.44
C VAL A 259 20.50 13.29 -9.61
N LEU A 260 21.32 12.23 -9.68
CA LEU A 260 22.57 12.14 -8.94
C LEU A 260 23.62 13.15 -9.42
N SER A 261 23.64 13.47 -10.72
CA SER A 261 24.55 14.50 -11.26
C SER A 261 24.22 15.93 -10.77
N GLU A 262 22.96 16.17 -10.36
CA GLU A 262 22.51 17.49 -9.91
C GLU A 262 22.41 17.61 -8.38
N LEU A 263 22.31 16.49 -7.65
CA LEU A 263 22.08 16.47 -6.20
C LEU A 263 23.25 15.79 -5.47
N GLU A 264 24.32 16.53 -5.21
CA GLU A 264 25.55 16.04 -4.55
C GLU A 264 25.33 15.42 -3.17
N PHE A 265 24.22 15.77 -2.51
CA PHE A 265 23.85 15.21 -1.20
C PHE A 265 23.20 13.83 -1.28
N MET A 266 22.89 13.33 -2.49
CA MET A 266 22.39 11.99 -2.71
C MET A 266 23.49 11.05 -3.19
N GLU A 267 23.35 9.79 -2.89
CA GLU A 267 24.23 8.73 -3.39
C GLU A 267 23.41 7.50 -3.76
N LEU A 268 23.85 6.77 -4.79
CA LEU A 268 23.33 5.46 -5.11
C LEU A 268 23.92 4.43 -4.17
N ARG A 269 23.08 3.56 -3.61
CA ARG A 269 23.49 2.39 -2.85
C ARG A 269 23.29 1.14 -3.69
N PRO A 270 24.33 0.34 -3.92
CA PRO A 270 24.17 -0.94 -4.61
C PRO A 270 23.17 -1.83 -3.85
N ILE A 271 22.21 -2.39 -4.59
CA ILE A 271 21.21 -3.28 -4.00
C ILE A 271 21.84 -4.64 -3.74
N ASP A 272 21.88 -5.06 -2.48
CA ASP A 272 22.36 -6.40 -2.08
C ASP A 272 21.27 -7.45 -2.37
N VAL A 273 21.25 -7.92 -3.62
CA VAL A 273 20.27 -8.89 -4.10
C VAL A 273 20.34 -10.20 -3.31
N ARG A 274 21.55 -10.66 -3.02
CA ARG A 274 21.77 -11.96 -2.37
C ARG A 274 21.13 -12.02 -0.99
N ASN A 275 21.26 -10.95 -0.21
CA ASN A 275 20.72 -10.89 1.15
C ASN A 275 19.25 -10.41 1.18
N LYS A 276 18.88 -9.45 0.33
CA LYS A 276 17.50 -8.92 0.32
C LYS A 276 16.50 -9.84 -0.38
N PHE A 277 16.94 -10.56 -1.42
CA PHE A 277 16.07 -11.35 -2.32
C PHE A 277 16.70 -12.71 -2.65
N PRO A 278 16.88 -13.60 -1.68
CA PRO A 278 17.55 -14.88 -1.90
C PRO A 278 16.78 -15.70 -2.97
N GLY A 279 17.49 -16.09 -4.03
CA GLY A 279 16.92 -16.85 -5.16
C GLY A 279 16.32 -16.01 -6.28
N LEU A 280 16.22 -14.69 -6.15
CA LEU A 280 15.78 -13.80 -7.23
C LEU A 280 16.84 -13.73 -8.33
N ILE A 281 16.44 -14.00 -9.56
CA ILE A 281 17.28 -13.78 -10.75
C ILE A 281 17.12 -12.31 -11.17
N SER A 282 18.24 -11.60 -11.27
CA SER A 282 18.24 -10.18 -11.59
C SER A 282 19.46 -9.80 -12.42
N ARG A 283 19.39 -8.63 -13.03
CA ARG A 283 20.44 -8.07 -13.88
C ARG A 283 20.91 -6.74 -13.29
N PRO A 284 22.19 -6.38 -13.45
CA PRO A 284 22.68 -5.05 -13.07
C PRO A 284 22.05 -3.98 -13.95
N GLY A 285 22.07 -2.74 -13.48
CA GLY A 285 21.69 -1.59 -14.30
C GLY A 285 22.63 -1.34 -15.47
N ILE A 286 22.13 -0.59 -16.43
CA ILE A 286 22.84 -0.23 -17.65
C ILE A 286 23.72 0.99 -17.37
N SER A 287 25.05 0.78 -17.34
CA SER A 287 26.03 1.82 -17.02
C SER A 287 26.38 2.73 -18.20
N ASN A 288 26.19 2.27 -19.42
CA ASN A 288 26.45 3.04 -20.64
C ASN A 288 25.22 2.97 -21.57
N TRP A 289 24.76 4.15 -22.01
CA TRP A 289 23.65 4.29 -22.95
C TRP A 289 23.81 5.53 -23.79
N GLU A 290 23.56 5.42 -25.08
CA GLU A 290 23.60 6.55 -26.01
C GLU A 290 22.44 6.44 -27.00
N ASN A 291 21.66 7.51 -27.10
CA ASN A 291 20.72 7.74 -28.19
C ASN A 291 20.70 9.24 -28.55
N GLU A 292 19.85 9.66 -29.48
CA GLU A 292 19.81 11.05 -29.95
C GLU A 292 19.61 12.10 -28.85
N LYS A 293 19.01 11.75 -27.73
CA LYS A 293 18.59 12.70 -26.66
C LYS A 293 19.24 12.43 -25.31
N PHE A 294 19.67 11.21 -25.06
CA PHE A 294 20.17 10.78 -23.76
C PHE A 294 21.51 10.07 -23.92
N ASN A 295 22.47 10.47 -23.12
CA ASN A 295 23.79 9.86 -23.08
C ASN A 295 24.29 9.81 -21.65
N TRP A 296 24.79 8.67 -21.21
CA TRP A 296 25.52 8.52 -19.95
C TRP A 296 26.53 7.37 -20.02
N ASP A 297 27.62 7.55 -19.28
CA ASP A 297 28.63 6.53 -19.01
C ASP A 297 28.94 6.62 -17.50
N ASP A 298 28.27 5.79 -16.69
CA ASP A 298 28.32 5.84 -15.23
C ASP A 298 28.28 4.42 -14.66
N GLU A 299 29.45 3.92 -14.33
CA GLU A 299 29.63 2.57 -13.77
C GLU A 299 28.87 2.35 -12.44
N THR A 300 28.56 3.42 -11.70
CA THR A 300 27.81 3.29 -10.43
C THR A 300 26.39 2.77 -10.66
N LEU A 301 25.80 3.01 -11.83
CA LEU A 301 24.46 2.57 -12.20
C LEU A 301 24.32 1.03 -12.24
N LYS A 302 25.43 0.28 -12.36
CA LYS A 302 25.41 -1.19 -12.17
C LYS A 302 24.91 -1.61 -10.78
N GLY A 303 24.90 -0.69 -9.81
CA GLY A 303 24.31 -0.91 -8.49
C GLY A 303 22.80 -0.89 -8.45
N THR A 304 22.11 -0.50 -9.53
CA THR A 304 20.65 -0.63 -9.65
C THR A 304 20.25 -2.04 -10.04
N LEU A 305 18.96 -2.36 -9.95
CA LEU A 305 18.43 -3.69 -10.19
C LEU A 305 17.43 -3.69 -11.34
N ARG A 306 17.61 -4.60 -12.28
CA ARG A 306 16.68 -4.91 -13.36
C ARG A 306 16.14 -6.32 -13.23
N ILE A 307 14.85 -6.48 -13.44
CA ILE A 307 14.17 -7.76 -13.60
C ILE A 307 13.59 -7.80 -15.01
N SER A 308 13.90 -8.83 -15.73
CA SER A 308 13.30 -9.12 -17.04
C SER A 308 12.22 -10.20 -16.92
N PRO A 309 11.18 -10.17 -17.77
CA PRO A 309 10.08 -11.12 -17.69
C PRO A 309 10.47 -12.60 -17.72
N GLU A 310 11.55 -12.94 -18.42
CA GLU A 310 12.07 -14.31 -18.52
C GLU A 310 12.81 -14.78 -17.28
N ASP A 311 13.27 -13.86 -16.42
CA ASP A 311 14.15 -14.21 -15.31
C ASP A 311 13.42 -14.95 -14.17
N ASN A 312 12.14 -14.58 -13.87
CA ASN A 312 11.39 -15.13 -12.73
C ASN A 312 9.93 -15.44 -13.07
N ASP A 313 9.61 -15.67 -14.32
CA ASP A 313 8.22 -15.82 -14.83
C ASP A 313 7.28 -14.69 -14.36
N SER A 314 7.76 -13.47 -14.40
CA SER A 314 7.09 -12.27 -13.87
C SER A 314 6.89 -11.20 -14.93
N GLY A 315 6.49 -10.00 -14.54
CA GLY A 315 6.67 -8.77 -15.32
C GLY A 315 8.11 -8.29 -15.28
N GLY A 316 8.45 -7.28 -16.09
CA GLY A 316 9.71 -6.59 -15.94
C GLY A 316 9.62 -5.46 -14.91
N PHE A 317 10.76 -5.15 -14.27
CA PHE A 317 10.81 -4.13 -13.23
C PHE A 317 12.20 -3.50 -13.08
N PHE A 318 12.24 -2.28 -12.58
CA PHE A 318 13.48 -1.55 -12.27
C PHE A 318 13.45 -0.97 -10.86
N LEU A 319 14.61 -1.02 -10.17
CA LEU A 319 14.80 -0.45 -8.84
C LEU A 319 16.16 0.25 -8.71
N ALA A 320 16.17 1.39 -8.02
CA ALA A 320 17.37 2.06 -7.54
C ALA A 320 17.19 2.46 -6.06
N GLU A 321 18.14 2.10 -5.21
CA GLU A 321 18.19 2.54 -3.81
C GLU A 321 19.08 3.78 -3.71
N LEU A 322 18.52 4.90 -3.26
CA LEU A 322 19.25 6.15 -3.03
C LEU A 322 19.28 6.46 -1.54
N ARG A 323 20.34 7.14 -1.11
CA ARG A 323 20.49 7.55 0.28
C ARG A 323 20.91 9.01 0.36
N HIS A 324 20.27 9.75 1.26
CA HIS A 324 20.71 11.07 1.63
C HIS A 324 21.98 10.95 2.46
N ARG A 325 23.08 11.57 2.01
CA ARG A 325 24.31 11.64 2.80
C ARG A 325 24.01 12.35 4.12
N GLN A 326 24.69 11.98 5.18
CA GLN A 326 24.59 12.73 6.42
C GLN A 326 25.25 14.10 6.22
N THR A 327 24.42 15.14 6.14
CA THR A 327 24.82 16.54 6.09
C THR A 327 24.32 17.24 7.34
N ASP A 328 24.89 18.43 7.67
CA ASP A 328 24.33 19.25 8.74
C ASP A 328 22.89 19.68 8.46
N GLU A 329 22.13 19.95 9.53
CA GLU A 329 20.71 20.30 9.43
C GLU A 329 20.47 21.58 8.59
N ASP A 330 21.39 22.55 8.60
CA ASP A 330 21.23 23.79 7.86
C ASP A 330 21.34 23.54 6.34
N THR A 331 22.24 22.67 5.91
CA THR A 331 22.37 22.25 4.51
C THR A 331 21.13 21.49 4.06
N ALA A 332 20.65 20.53 4.86
CA ALA A 332 19.43 19.79 4.56
C ALA A 332 18.19 20.70 4.44
N ARG A 333 18.04 21.67 5.35
CA ARG A 333 16.94 22.65 5.33
C ARG A 333 17.01 23.61 4.14
N ALA A 334 18.22 24.01 3.70
CA ALA A 334 18.39 24.88 2.54
C ALA A 334 17.89 24.26 1.24
N MET A 335 17.86 22.92 1.17
CA MET A 335 17.44 22.15 0.00
C MET A 335 15.93 21.92 -0.07
N MET A 336 15.18 22.17 1.02
CA MET A 336 13.72 22.02 1.02
C MET A 336 13.07 23.01 0.04
N PRO A 337 12.24 22.52 -0.89
CA PRO A 337 11.61 23.38 -1.90
C PRO A 337 10.54 24.27 -1.28
N LYS A 338 10.24 25.38 -1.96
CA LYS A 338 9.16 26.30 -1.56
C LYS A 338 7.80 25.63 -1.80
N VAL A 339 6.90 25.75 -0.82
CA VAL A 339 5.48 25.35 -1.00
C VAL A 339 4.82 26.37 -1.95
N PRO A 340 4.16 25.93 -3.01
CA PRO A 340 3.40 26.80 -3.90
C PRO A 340 2.29 27.54 -3.14
N ARG A 341 2.10 28.83 -3.45
CA ARG A 341 1.04 29.66 -2.82
C ARG A 341 -0.36 29.15 -3.12
N GLU A 342 -0.56 28.57 -4.29
CA GLU A 342 -1.82 27.99 -4.74
C GLU A 342 -2.25 26.80 -3.87
N GLU A 343 -1.31 25.95 -3.45
CA GLU A 343 -1.59 24.82 -2.57
C GLU A 343 -2.03 25.26 -1.18
N MET A 344 -1.43 26.34 -0.65
CA MET A 344 -1.84 26.90 0.64
C MET A 344 -3.27 27.46 0.58
N LYS A 345 -3.63 28.16 -0.49
CA LYS A 345 -4.97 28.70 -0.71
C LYS A 345 -6.01 27.60 -0.88
N ALA A 346 -5.70 26.56 -1.66
CA ALA A 346 -6.58 25.42 -1.83
C ALA A 346 -6.87 24.71 -0.51
N HIS A 347 -5.87 24.61 0.37
CA HIS A 347 -6.03 24.03 1.70
C HIS A 347 -6.97 24.88 2.58
N GLU A 348 -6.84 26.20 2.58
CA GLU A 348 -7.72 27.10 3.34
C GLU A 348 -9.18 26.94 2.92
N VAL A 349 -9.45 26.82 1.61
CA VAL A 349 -10.81 26.58 1.08
C VAL A 349 -11.36 25.23 1.53
N LEU A 350 -10.54 24.17 1.50
CA LEU A 350 -10.96 22.83 1.94
C LEU A 350 -11.28 22.78 3.44
N THR A 351 -10.50 23.48 4.28
CA THR A 351 -10.73 23.56 5.74
C THR A 351 -12.08 24.21 6.07
N GLN A 352 -12.46 25.25 5.34
CA GLN A 352 -13.74 25.93 5.50
C GLN A 352 -14.96 25.04 5.17
N ASN A 353 -14.80 24.02 4.32
CA ASN A 353 -15.88 23.14 3.87
C ASN A 353 -16.05 21.87 4.72
N ASN A 354 -15.46 21.74 5.92
CA ASN A 354 -15.48 20.52 6.76
C ASN A 354 -15.07 19.23 6.02
N SER A 355 -14.30 19.35 4.96
CA SER A 355 -13.90 18.21 4.12
C SER A 355 -12.65 17.48 4.61
N LEU A 356 -11.91 18.08 5.54
CA LEU A 356 -10.68 17.53 6.12
C LEU A 356 -10.97 16.80 7.44
N PRO A 357 -10.18 15.76 7.78
CA PRO A 357 -10.21 15.20 9.12
C PRO A 357 -9.71 16.24 10.14
N VAL A 358 -10.38 16.37 11.27
CA VAL A 358 -9.97 17.21 12.41
C VAL A 358 -9.87 16.34 13.65
N LEU A 359 -9.14 16.78 14.68
CA LEU A 359 -9.13 16.07 15.95
C LEU A 359 -10.54 15.94 16.50
N ALA A 360 -10.92 14.73 16.90
CA ALA A 360 -12.22 14.49 17.52
C ALA A 360 -12.28 15.14 18.91
N ASN A 361 -13.46 15.61 19.28
CA ASN A 361 -13.70 16.19 20.62
C ASN A 361 -13.51 15.11 21.69
N SER A 362 -12.81 15.43 22.78
CA SER A 362 -12.51 14.50 23.86
C SER A 362 -13.77 13.90 24.51
N ASN A 363 -14.83 14.70 24.68
CA ASN A 363 -16.09 14.22 25.28
C ASN A 363 -16.78 13.20 24.38
N GLU A 364 -16.82 13.45 23.05
CA GLU A 364 -17.38 12.50 22.08
C GLU A 364 -16.58 11.18 22.08
N VAL A 365 -15.24 11.26 22.15
CA VAL A 365 -14.36 10.09 22.22
C VAL A 365 -14.59 9.31 23.52
N SER A 366 -14.69 9.99 24.69
CA SER A 366 -14.97 9.33 25.96
C SER A 366 -16.33 8.64 25.96
N GLU A 367 -17.36 9.24 25.35
CA GLU A 367 -18.69 8.60 25.22
C GLU A 367 -18.60 7.30 24.36
N ILE A 368 -17.86 7.33 23.24
CA ILE A 368 -17.63 6.14 22.41
C ILE A 368 -16.89 5.07 23.20
N LYS A 369 -15.80 5.43 23.88
CA LYS A 369 -15.02 4.50 24.70
C LYS A 369 -15.85 3.86 25.82
N LYS A 370 -16.64 4.67 26.55
CA LYS A 370 -17.52 4.19 27.59
C LYS A 370 -18.56 3.21 27.05
N ARG A 371 -19.22 3.54 25.93
CA ARG A 371 -20.20 2.66 25.30
C ARG A 371 -19.62 1.29 24.96
N TRP A 372 -18.41 1.25 24.43
CA TRP A 372 -17.77 0.03 23.93
C TRP A 372 -16.79 -0.60 24.94
N GLY A 373 -16.72 -0.10 26.18
CA GLY A 373 -15.85 -0.63 27.22
C GLY A 373 -14.35 -0.52 26.89
N MET A 374 -13.99 0.49 26.10
CA MET A 374 -12.60 0.71 25.69
C MET A 374 -11.83 1.46 26.79
N SER A 375 -10.51 1.16 26.91
CA SER A 375 -9.63 1.89 27.82
C SER A 375 -9.55 3.38 27.49
N GLU A 376 -9.53 4.24 28.50
CA GLU A 376 -9.27 5.67 28.33
C GLU A 376 -7.86 5.93 27.78
N ASN A 377 -6.87 5.14 28.19
CA ASN A 377 -5.51 5.20 27.64
C ASN A 377 -5.47 4.53 26.27
N SER A 378 -5.66 5.34 25.23
CA SER A 378 -5.67 4.87 23.85
C SER A 378 -4.30 5.03 23.22
N ALA A 379 -3.82 3.97 22.56
CA ALA A 379 -2.63 4.01 21.70
C ALA A 379 -2.91 4.72 20.35
N PHE A 380 -4.07 5.35 20.19
CA PHE A 380 -4.50 5.95 18.92
C PHE A 380 -4.90 7.42 19.06
N SER A 381 -4.65 8.18 18.01
CA SER A 381 -5.23 9.51 17.80
C SER A 381 -6.60 9.38 17.12
N TRP A 382 -7.54 10.22 17.53
CA TRP A 382 -8.91 10.18 17.05
C TRP A 382 -9.22 11.37 16.15
N TRP A 383 -9.78 11.09 14.98
CA TRP A 383 -10.11 12.07 13.96
C TRP A 383 -11.59 12.03 13.64
N LYS A 384 -12.18 13.20 13.38
CA LYS A 384 -13.56 13.35 12.94
C LYS A 384 -13.61 13.93 11.54
N ARG A 385 -14.40 13.31 10.66
CA ARG A 385 -14.71 13.83 9.34
C ARG A 385 -16.20 13.66 9.07
N GLY A 386 -16.94 14.79 9.06
CA GLY A 386 -18.40 14.76 9.07
C GLY A 386 -18.93 14.03 10.32
N LYS A 387 -19.69 12.94 10.11
CA LYS A 387 -20.25 12.11 11.19
C LYS A 387 -19.44 10.86 11.52
N LYS A 388 -18.29 10.65 10.88
CA LYS A 388 -17.46 9.44 11.06
C LYS A 388 -16.25 9.75 11.92
N TYR A 389 -15.84 8.74 12.69
CA TYR A 389 -14.64 8.79 13.51
C TYR A 389 -13.61 7.81 12.98
N SER A 390 -12.38 8.28 12.82
CA SER A 390 -11.23 7.48 12.42
C SER A 390 -10.21 7.42 13.54
N ILE A 391 -9.43 6.35 13.59
CA ILE A 391 -8.28 6.20 14.48
C ILE A 391 -7.00 6.10 13.66
N SER A 392 -5.92 6.67 14.16
CA SER A 392 -4.59 6.53 13.58
C SER A 392 -3.54 6.30 14.66
N SER A 393 -2.33 5.87 14.26
CA SER A 393 -1.19 5.87 15.17
C SER A 393 -0.99 7.24 15.83
N LEU A 394 -0.45 7.30 17.05
CA LEU A 394 -0.16 8.55 17.75
C LEU A 394 0.81 9.45 16.97
N ALA A 395 1.78 8.85 16.28
CA ALA A 395 2.77 9.55 15.51
C ALA A 395 2.17 10.47 14.42
N VAL A 396 1.00 10.12 13.87
CA VAL A 396 0.27 11.00 12.92
C VAL A 396 -0.09 12.33 13.56
N LYS A 397 -0.61 12.31 14.79
CA LYS A 397 -0.92 13.54 15.53
C LYS A 397 0.35 14.27 15.95
N GLU A 398 1.29 13.56 16.55
CA GLU A 398 2.50 14.12 17.14
C GLU A 398 3.41 14.78 16.10
N TRP A 399 3.56 14.18 14.95
CA TRP A 399 4.43 14.70 13.89
C TRP A 399 3.66 15.51 12.84
N LEU A 400 2.69 14.93 12.13
CA LEU A 400 2.05 15.63 11.00
C LEU A 400 1.06 16.71 11.41
N TRP A 401 0.40 16.57 12.55
CA TRP A 401 -0.60 17.55 12.99
C TRP A 401 -0.01 18.60 13.90
N SER A 402 0.68 18.19 14.98
CA SER A 402 1.06 19.10 16.06
C SER A 402 2.33 19.92 15.77
N GLN A 403 3.23 19.40 14.91
CA GLN A 403 4.49 20.09 14.65
C GLN A 403 4.34 21.24 13.67
N PRO A 404 5.05 22.37 13.90
CA PRO A 404 5.12 23.45 12.92
C PRO A 404 5.89 23.00 11.68
N ARG A 405 5.62 23.64 10.56
CA ARG A 405 6.39 23.45 9.30
C ARG A 405 7.18 24.71 9.00
N THR A 406 8.45 24.53 8.65
CA THR A 406 9.36 25.62 8.32
C THR A 406 10.08 25.33 7.00
N VAL A 407 10.29 26.35 6.20
CA VAL A 407 11.14 26.27 5.00
C VAL A 407 12.12 27.44 5.05
N LYS A 408 13.42 27.14 4.95
CA LYS A 408 14.50 28.16 5.02
C LYS A 408 14.32 29.08 6.23
N ARG A 409 14.08 28.52 7.42
CA ARG A 409 13.82 29.22 8.70
C ARG A 409 12.55 30.08 8.72
N ARG A 410 11.73 30.06 7.66
CA ARG A 410 10.45 30.75 7.65
C ARG A 410 9.34 29.78 8.00
N ARG A 411 8.57 30.11 9.06
CA ARG A 411 7.40 29.34 9.42
C ARG A 411 6.32 29.47 8.35
N ILE A 412 5.84 28.34 7.82
CA ILE A 412 4.76 28.26 6.84
C ILE A 412 3.47 27.68 7.43
N SER A 413 3.57 26.96 8.56
CA SER A 413 2.43 26.46 9.33
C SER A 413 2.77 26.44 10.82
N PRO A 414 1.87 26.91 11.70
CA PRO A 414 2.11 26.93 13.14
C PRO A 414 2.02 25.57 13.84
N GLY A 415 1.55 24.52 13.17
CA GLY A 415 1.14 23.25 13.77
C GLY A 415 -0.36 23.23 14.09
N GLU A 416 -0.83 22.11 14.63
CA GLU A 416 -2.25 21.81 14.92
C GLU A 416 -3.18 21.97 13.70
N GLN A 417 -2.65 21.68 12.52
CA GLN A 417 -3.36 21.73 11.25
C GLN A 417 -2.62 20.90 10.18
N TRP A 418 -3.32 20.57 9.10
CA TRP A 418 -2.74 19.84 7.97
C TRP A 418 -1.94 20.72 7.01
N ALA A 419 -2.25 22.03 6.94
CA ALA A 419 -1.61 22.91 5.98
C ALA A 419 -0.05 22.80 6.03
N PRO A 420 0.61 22.74 4.87
CA PRO A 420 0.07 22.87 3.52
C PRO A 420 -0.39 21.53 2.88
N LEU A 421 -0.47 20.43 3.64
CA LEU A 421 -0.92 19.14 3.14
C LEU A 421 -2.43 19.12 2.88
N ASN A 422 -2.83 18.70 1.69
CA ASN A 422 -4.21 18.40 1.35
C ASN A 422 -4.54 16.95 1.79
N VAL A 423 -4.88 16.78 3.08
CA VAL A 423 -5.18 15.48 3.67
C VAL A 423 -6.61 15.09 3.38
N ILE A 424 -6.80 13.95 2.72
CA ILE A 424 -8.12 13.39 2.40
C ILE A 424 -8.63 12.49 3.53
N HIS A 425 -7.74 11.64 4.07
CA HIS A 425 -8.04 10.74 5.18
C HIS A 425 -6.85 10.64 6.13
N ALA A 426 -7.13 10.49 7.42
CA ALA A 426 -6.15 10.17 8.46
C ALA A 426 -6.60 8.88 9.17
N GLY A 427 -5.75 7.87 9.16
CA GLY A 427 -6.01 6.57 9.76
C GLY A 427 -7.14 5.77 9.11
N ILE A 428 -7.77 4.87 9.87
CA ILE A 428 -8.87 4.00 9.45
C ILE A 428 -10.21 4.46 10.05
N THR A 429 -11.29 4.39 9.29
CA THR A 429 -12.63 4.71 9.82
C THR A 429 -13.06 3.62 10.81
N ALA A 430 -13.17 3.98 12.08
CA ALA A 430 -13.44 3.05 13.17
C ALA A 430 -14.90 3.05 13.61
N PHE A 431 -15.56 4.23 13.63
CA PHE A 431 -16.92 4.37 14.11
C PHE A 431 -17.77 5.28 13.22
N GLN A 432 -19.08 5.04 13.25
CA GLN A 432 -20.07 5.85 12.53
C GLN A 432 -21.42 5.85 13.26
N PRO A 433 -22.30 6.82 13.00
CA PRO A 433 -23.68 6.78 13.49
C PRO A 433 -24.44 5.54 12.97
N GLY A 434 -25.24 4.96 13.84
CA GLY A 434 -26.21 3.90 13.57
C GLY A 434 -27.60 4.28 14.12
N LYS A 435 -28.56 3.37 14.05
CA LYS A 435 -29.94 3.60 14.56
C LYS A 435 -29.99 3.77 16.07
N ASP A 436 -29.12 3.08 16.79
CA ASP A 436 -29.04 3.00 18.24
C ASP A 436 -27.83 3.77 18.83
N GLY A 437 -27.22 4.66 18.05
CA GLY A 437 -26.04 5.44 18.42
C GLY A 437 -24.81 5.13 17.58
N ILE A 438 -23.62 5.43 18.09
CA ILE A 438 -22.36 5.25 17.36
C ILE A 438 -21.94 3.78 17.42
N ARG A 439 -21.70 3.17 16.24
CA ARG A 439 -21.34 1.76 16.09
C ARG A 439 -19.97 1.58 15.40
N PRO A 440 -19.25 0.47 15.69
CA PRO A 440 -18.02 0.09 15.00
C PRO A 440 -18.21 -0.11 13.51
N ARG A 441 -17.13 0.08 12.74
CA ARG A 441 -17.04 -0.18 11.31
C ARG A 441 -16.27 -1.47 11.06
N SER A 442 -16.71 -2.22 10.05
CA SER A 442 -16.03 -3.44 9.59
C SER A 442 -14.59 -3.19 9.13
N GLU A 443 -14.30 -2.01 8.59
CA GLU A 443 -12.95 -1.62 8.15
C GLU A 443 -11.91 -1.73 9.29
N ALA A 444 -12.27 -1.37 10.51
CA ALA A 444 -11.37 -1.39 11.68
C ALA A 444 -11.56 -2.64 12.57
N ARG A 445 -12.28 -3.66 12.12
CA ARG A 445 -12.72 -4.81 12.93
C ARG A 445 -11.57 -5.49 13.69
N HIS A 446 -10.45 -5.75 13.01
CA HIS A 446 -9.31 -6.44 13.61
C HIS A 446 -8.66 -5.62 14.74
N ILE A 447 -8.57 -4.29 14.60
CA ILE A 447 -8.09 -3.40 15.67
C ILE A 447 -9.14 -3.32 16.80
N LEU A 448 -10.39 -3.09 16.44
CA LEU A 448 -11.47 -2.90 17.41
C LEU A 448 -11.79 -4.17 18.19
N GLY A 449 -11.57 -5.36 17.62
CA GLY A 449 -11.78 -6.65 18.27
C GLY A 449 -10.95 -6.82 19.54
N GLU A 450 -9.77 -6.25 19.58
CA GLU A 450 -8.90 -6.23 20.75
C GLU A 450 -9.29 -5.14 21.78
N LEU A 451 -9.80 -4.03 21.28
CA LEU A 451 -10.09 -2.84 22.09
C LEU A 451 -11.47 -2.86 22.74
N ILE A 452 -12.49 -3.42 22.08
CA ILE A 452 -13.86 -3.46 22.57
C ILE A 452 -13.99 -4.58 23.63
N LYS A 453 -14.46 -4.21 24.83
CA LYS A 453 -14.71 -5.15 25.93
C LYS A 453 -16.20 -5.38 26.20
N ASN A 454 -17.06 -4.45 25.81
CA ASN A 454 -18.51 -4.63 25.91
C ASN A 454 -18.97 -5.58 24.80
N THR A 455 -18.93 -6.88 25.08
CA THR A 455 -19.32 -7.98 24.20
C THR A 455 -20.17 -8.97 24.99
N THR A 456 -21.05 -9.69 24.30
CA THR A 456 -21.82 -10.78 24.90
C THR A 456 -21.10 -12.12 24.64
N LEU A 457 -20.79 -12.84 25.71
CA LEU A 457 -20.15 -14.14 25.62
C LEU A 457 -21.19 -15.20 25.23
N VAL A 458 -20.86 -16.00 24.23
CA VAL A 458 -21.64 -17.13 23.72
C VAL A 458 -20.69 -18.28 23.35
N ASP A 459 -21.21 -19.47 23.10
CA ASP A 459 -20.39 -20.56 22.57
C ASP A 459 -20.17 -20.46 21.05
N ASP A 460 -19.20 -21.21 20.57
CA ASP A 460 -18.88 -21.23 19.13
C ASP A 460 -20.03 -21.81 18.29
N ALA A 461 -20.73 -22.83 18.79
CA ALA A 461 -21.83 -23.48 18.08
C ALA A 461 -22.98 -22.50 17.80
N PHE A 462 -23.28 -21.59 18.72
CA PHE A 462 -24.30 -20.56 18.52
C PHE A 462 -23.87 -19.53 17.46
N ILE A 463 -22.59 -19.13 17.44
CA ILE A 463 -22.08 -18.25 16.38
C ILE A 463 -22.11 -18.94 15.03
N GLU A 464 -21.71 -20.21 14.96
CA GLU A 464 -21.73 -21.01 13.73
C GLU A 464 -23.15 -21.16 13.18
N GLN A 465 -24.13 -21.40 14.07
CA GLN A 465 -25.56 -21.41 13.68
C GLN A 465 -25.98 -20.08 13.03
N ILE A 466 -25.63 -18.92 13.63
CA ILE A 466 -25.95 -17.61 13.05
C ILE A 466 -25.25 -17.40 11.71
N LEU A 467 -24.03 -17.90 11.54
CA LEU A 467 -23.30 -17.81 10.28
C LEU A 467 -23.94 -18.68 9.19
N GLU A 468 -24.49 -19.83 9.53
CA GLU A 468 -25.17 -20.74 8.59
C GLU A 468 -26.55 -20.22 8.19
N GLU A 469 -27.40 -19.88 9.17
CA GLU A 469 -28.80 -19.51 8.98
C GLU A 469 -29.00 -18.03 8.60
N GLU A 470 -27.98 -17.16 8.82
CA GLU A 470 -27.98 -15.69 8.65
C GLU A 470 -28.89 -14.93 9.62
N GLU A 471 -29.99 -15.53 10.04
CA GLU A 471 -30.94 -15.03 11.03
C GLU A 471 -31.35 -16.15 12.00
N VAL A 472 -31.27 -15.89 13.30
CA VAL A 472 -31.67 -16.81 14.37
C VAL A 472 -32.69 -16.12 15.27
N ASP A 473 -33.74 -16.86 15.72
CA ASP A 473 -34.74 -16.31 16.64
C ASP A 473 -34.09 -15.81 17.94
N ASN A 474 -34.48 -14.63 18.40
CA ASN A 474 -33.91 -13.99 19.58
C ASN A 474 -34.79 -14.14 20.85
N LYS A 475 -35.88 -14.96 20.81
CA LYS A 475 -36.85 -15.07 21.90
C LYS A 475 -36.26 -15.50 23.23
N ASP A 476 -35.23 -16.32 23.22
CA ASP A 476 -34.58 -16.83 24.43
C ASP A 476 -33.47 -15.89 24.96
N ASN A 477 -33.21 -14.76 24.27
CA ASN A 477 -32.16 -13.80 24.62
C ASN A 477 -32.70 -12.37 24.80
N ASP A 478 -33.77 -12.19 25.60
CA ASP A 478 -34.46 -10.92 25.85
C ASP A 478 -33.55 -9.75 26.29
N THR A 479 -32.34 -10.04 26.73
CA THR A 479 -31.34 -9.02 27.15
C THR A 479 -30.57 -8.41 25.96
N LEU A 480 -30.62 -9.01 24.77
CA LEU A 480 -29.90 -8.53 23.59
C LEU A 480 -30.80 -7.60 22.77
N GLN A 481 -30.39 -6.33 22.64
CA GLN A 481 -31.12 -5.32 21.86
C GLN A 481 -30.16 -4.43 21.07
N GLY A 482 -30.54 -4.10 19.84
CA GLY A 482 -29.80 -3.19 18.98
C GLY A 482 -28.52 -3.83 18.41
N TYR A 483 -27.48 -3.01 18.20
CA TYR A 483 -26.19 -3.48 17.69
C TYR A 483 -25.35 -4.10 18.81
N VAL A 484 -25.10 -5.39 18.74
CA VAL A 484 -24.38 -6.19 19.73
C VAL A 484 -23.16 -6.86 19.07
N ILE A 485 -22.12 -7.10 19.85
CA ILE A 485 -20.98 -7.91 19.44
C ILE A 485 -20.99 -9.19 20.27
N LEU A 486 -21.20 -10.30 19.62
CA LEU A 486 -21.07 -11.64 20.20
C LEU A 486 -19.60 -12.03 20.20
N ARG A 487 -19.15 -12.64 21.28
CA ARG A 487 -17.77 -13.14 21.44
C ARG A 487 -17.81 -14.58 21.90
N SER A 488 -17.07 -15.43 21.22
CA SER A 488 -16.76 -16.80 21.65
C SER A 488 -15.23 -16.97 21.76
N GLU A 489 -14.78 -18.17 21.97
CA GLU A 489 -13.36 -18.50 21.97
C GLU A 489 -12.69 -18.16 20.62
N ASN A 490 -13.34 -18.51 19.52
CA ASN A 490 -12.80 -18.42 18.18
C ASN A 490 -13.37 -17.28 17.33
N HIS A 491 -14.46 -16.64 17.78
CA HIS A 491 -15.20 -15.69 16.95
C HIS A 491 -15.50 -14.35 17.63
N LEU A 492 -15.53 -13.32 16.83
CA LEU A 492 -16.07 -12.00 17.16
C LEU A 492 -17.08 -11.60 16.09
N LEU A 493 -18.38 -11.67 16.39
CA LEU A 493 -19.44 -11.50 15.41
C LEU A 493 -20.36 -10.31 15.79
N PRO A 494 -20.38 -9.22 15.01
CA PRO A 494 -21.38 -8.18 15.16
C PRO A 494 -22.73 -8.65 14.58
N VAL A 495 -23.78 -8.45 15.37
CA VAL A 495 -25.17 -8.76 15.02
C VAL A 495 -26.09 -7.60 15.35
N TRP A 496 -27.23 -7.55 14.70
CA TRP A 496 -28.37 -6.72 15.11
C TRP A 496 -29.37 -7.59 15.85
N ALA A 497 -29.63 -7.28 17.10
CA ALA A 497 -30.60 -7.96 17.96
C ALA A 497 -31.95 -7.25 17.93
N GLY A 498 -32.91 -7.85 17.28
CA GLY A 498 -34.33 -7.48 17.22
C GLY A 498 -35.20 -8.68 17.61
N ALA A 499 -36.25 -8.98 16.87
CA ALA A 499 -36.99 -10.25 16.96
C ALA A 499 -36.09 -11.43 16.56
N TYR A 500 -35.12 -11.15 15.67
CA TYR A 500 -34.07 -12.07 15.24
C TYR A 500 -32.70 -11.46 15.49
N LEU A 501 -31.69 -12.31 15.64
CA LEU A 501 -30.28 -11.95 15.56
C LEU A 501 -29.87 -11.99 14.08
N THR A 502 -29.61 -10.82 13.48
CA THR A 502 -29.26 -10.69 12.08
C THR A 502 -27.79 -10.35 11.92
N LEU A 503 -27.09 -10.98 11.02
CA LEU A 503 -25.67 -10.73 10.73
C LEU A 503 -25.40 -9.27 10.34
N MET A 504 -24.33 -8.71 10.90
CA MET A 504 -23.84 -7.35 10.56
C MET A 504 -22.44 -7.41 9.93
N VAL A 505 -22.09 -8.51 9.33
CA VAL A 505 -20.90 -8.68 8.46
C VAL A 505 -21.32 -8.78 7.00
N ASN A 506 -20.39 -8.52 6.09
CA ASN A 506 -20.64 -8.73 4.66
C ASN A 506 -20.50 -10.22 4.29
N GLU A 507 -21.01 -10.59 3.12
CA GLU A 507 -21.00 -11.97 2.62
C GLU A 507 -19.57 -12.55 2.51
N SER A 508 -18.58 -11.75 2.11
CA SER A 508 -17.18 -12.20 2.02
C SER A 508 -16.62 -12.58 3.38
N GLU A 509 -16.91 -11.80 4.42
CA GLU A 509 -16.48 -12.12 5.79
C GLU A 509 -17.19 -13.36 6.32
N ARG A 510 -18.50 -13.47 6.06
CA ARG A 510 -19.28 -14.67 6.43
C ARG A 510 -18.68 -15.93 5.82
N LYS A 511 -18.36 -15.92 4.53
CA LYS A 511 -17.73 -17.06 3.85
C LYS A 511 -16.41 -17.48 4.49
N ILE A 512 -15.57 -16.51 4.86
CA ILE A 512 -14.31 -16.81 5.53
C ILE A 512 -14.53 -17.44 6.90
N LEU A 513 -15.43 -16.89 7.70
CA LEU A 513 -15.73 -17.42 9.04
C LEU A 513 -16.28 -18.85 8.97
N LEU A 514 -17.15 -19.14 8.01
CA LEU A 514 -17.65 -20.50 7.76
C LEU A 514 -16.53 -21.46 7.31
N ALA A 515 -15.64 -21.01 6.42
CA ALA A 515 -14.51 -21.83 5.98
C ALA A 515 -13.57 -22.17 7.15
N GLN A 516 -13.32 -21.21 8.04
CA GLN A 516 -12.52 -21.41 9.25
C GLN A 516 -13.18 -22.38 10.24
N ALA A 517 -14.51 -22.30 10.43
CA ALA A 517 -15.26 -23.23 11.27
C ALA A 517 -15.14 -24.67 10.75
N ILE A 518 -15.34 -24.88 9.44
CA ILE A 518 -15.21 -26.20 8.80
C ILE A 518 -13.78 -26.75 8.95
N GLN A 519 -12.77 -25.91 8.78
CA GLN A 519 -11.36 -26.31 8.93
C GLN A 519 -11.06 -26.77 10.35
N ARG A 520 -11.53 -26.07 11.38
CA ARG A 520 -11.37 -26.45 12.80
C ARG A 520 -12.06 -27.79 13.13
N GLN A 521 -13.28 -27.99 12.62
CA GLN A 521 -14.00 -29.25 12.83
C GLN A 521 -13.24 -30.45 12.25
N ARG A 522 -12.57 -30.29 11.10
CA ARG A 522 -11.72 -31.37 10.51
C ARG A 522 -10.50 -31.69 11.37
N ILE A 523 -9.83 -30.68 11.92
CA ILE A 523 -8.66 -30.87 12.80
C ILE A 523 -9.03 -31.59 14.09
N HIS A 524 -10.25 -31.42 14.59
CA HIS A 524 -10.73 -32.12 15.81
C HIS A 524 -11.15 -33.59 15.54
N LEU A 525 -11.32 -33.98 14.27
CA LEU A 525 -11.70 -35.33 13.88
C LEU A 525 -10.51 -36.22 13.46
N GLU A 526 -9.36 -35.59 13.16
CA GLU A 526 -8.06 -36.25 12.96
C GLU A 526 -7.27 -36.39 14.27
#